data_a1cae0319ee23405a0b4c77640fdbf9a
#
_entry.id   a1cae0319ee23405a0b4c77640fdbf9a
#
_cell.length_a   1.000
_cell.length_b   1.000
_cell.length_c   1.000
_cell.angle_alpha   90.00
_cell.angle_beta   90.00
_cell.angle_gamma   90.00
#
_symmetry.space_group_name_H-M   'P 1'
#
loop_
_entity.id
_entity.type
_entity.pdbx_description
1 polymer ?
#
loop_
_entity_poly.entity_id
_entity_poly.type
_entity_poly.pdbx_seq_one_letter_code
_entity_poly.pdbx_strand_id
1 'polypeptide(L)'
;MIKVIVLDIDGTLTNSVKEISPLTRQALVKAQEKGYKLVLASGRPTIGLQKFVKELHLDENNGILISYNGAVVSNAQTKEVYFSNLLNKDRAIDLVKHLKKFPGLVPVLEEGEYVICEDCFNDTILYKGKDFKVLQYEARMNSMMIHEVRSLESYLDHDTYKVLTYGNPDYLRTNEKQIAEGFDDVNHMFSADFYYEFTAMNIDKLEAFKKSFDYKPEEVMAFGDAGNDLSMIKYAGLGICMGNGQDEVKKAADYITDDNDHDGIAKALSMLLDIELEG
;
A
#
# COMPACT_ATOMS: atom_id res chain seq x y z
N MET A 1 13.30 -8.52 -22.32
CA MET A 1 14.37 -8.23 -21.30
C MET A 1 13.79 -7.32 -20.25
N ILE A 2 13.89 -7.68 -18.98
CA ILE A 2 13.39 -6.89 -17.85
C ILE A 2 14.00 -5.49 -17.85
N LYS A 3 13.20 -4.47 -17.57
CA LYS A 3 13.59 -3.06 -17.44
C LYS A 3 13.12 -2.45 -16.12
N VAL A 4 12.02 -2.96 -15.57
CA VAL A 4 11.39 -2.43 -14.37
C VAL A 4 11.09 -3.55 -13.38
N ILE A 5 11.37 -3.28 -12.10
CA ILE A 5 11.11 -4.18 -10.98
C ILE A 5 10.07 -3.49 -10.11
N VAL A 6 8.90 -4.12 -9.96
CA VAL A 6 7.79 -3.65 -9.13
C VAL A 6 7.78 -4.45 -7.85
N LEU A 7 7.72 -3.78 -6.72
CA LEU A 7 7.84 -4.37 -5.39
C LEU A 7 6.65 -3.94 -4.53
N ASP A 8 5.88 -4.90 -4.03
CA ASP A 8 5.05 -4.63 -2.87
C ASP A 8 5.91 -4.42 -1.62
N ILE A 9 5.34 -3.86 -0.56
CA ILE A 9 6.05 -3.47 0.66
C ILE A 9 5.84 -4.49 1.79
N ASP A 10 4.60 -4.64 2.25
CA ASP A 10 4.28 -5.32 3.49
C ASP A 10 4.14 -6.84 3.30
N GLY A 11 5.11 -7.60 3.74
CA GLY A 11 5.18 -9.05 3.48
C GLY A 11 6.00 -9.40 2.24
N THR A 12 6.49 -8.40 1.53
CA THR A 12 7.32 -8.56 0.32
C THR A 12 8.68 -7.89 0.50
N LEU A 13 8.75 -6.55 0.41
CA LEU A 13 10.02 -5.81 0.55
C LEU A 13 10.51 -5.78 1.99
N THR A 14 9.58 -5.68 2.95
CA THR A 14 9.90 -5.61 4.37
C THR A 14 9.72 -6.95 5.07
N ASN A 15 10.62 -7.25 6.00
CA ASN A 15 10.55 -8.40 6.90
C ASN A 15 9.45 -8.25 7.97
N SER A 16 9.31 -9.23 8.87
CA SER A 16 8.32 -9.24 9.96
C SER A 16 8.46 -8.09 10.95
N VAL A 17 9.64 -7.44 11.03
CA VAL A 17 9.87 -6.24 11.86
C VAL A 17 9.76 -4.93 11.08
N LYS A 18 9.24 -4.99 9.83
CA LYS A 18 9.00 -3.84 8.95
C LYS A 18 10.26 -3.09 8.53
N GLU A 19 11.34 -3.82 8.30
CA GLU A 19 12.62 -3.30 7.82
C GLU A 19 13.05 -4.01 6.53
N ILE A 20 13.80 -3.31 5.68
CA ILE A 20 14.47 -3.93 4.54
C ILE A 20 15.75 -4.59 5.05
N SER A 21 15.94 -5.86 4.76
CA SER A 21 17.19 -6.55 5.15
C SER A 21 18.39 -5.94 4.43
N PRO A 22 19.59 -5.99 5.02
CA PRO A 22 20.81 -5.46 4.39
C PRO A 22 21.07 -6.09 3.01
N LEU A 23 20.82 -7.40 2.85
CA LEU A 23 21.06 -8.11 1.62
C LEU A 23 20.05 -7.72 0.52
N THR A 24 18.77 -7.62 0.86
CA THR A 24 17.72 -7.15 -0.05
C THR A 24 17.97 -5.71 -0.49
N ARG A 25 18.36 -4.82 0.43
CA ARG A 25 18.76 -3.45 0.10
C ARG A 25 19.94 -3.42 -0.88
N GLN A 26 21.00 -4.19 -0.60
CA GLN A 26 22.17 -4.27 -1.50
C GLN A 26 21.74 -4.74 -2.90
N ALA A 27 20.93 -5.79 -3.01
CA ALA A 27 20.47 -6.33 -4.27
C ALA A 27 19.69 -5.28 -5.10
N LEU A 28 18.78 -4.53 -4.46
CA LEU A 28 17.97 -3.52 -5.12
C LEU A 28 18.79 -2.29 -5.56
N VAL A 29 19.73 -1.86 -4.74
CA VAL A 29 20.65 -0.76 -5.12
C VAL A 29 21.51 -1.21 -6.33
N LYS A 30 22.10 -2.40 -6.29
CA LYS A 30 22.87 -2.95 -7.43
C LYS A 30 22.00 -3.15 -8.69
N ALA A 31 20.73 -3.49 -8.53
CA ALA A 31 19.81 -3.56 -9.66
C ALA A 31 19.63 -2.17 -10.32
N GLN A 32 19.49 -1.10 -9.54
CA GLN A 32 19.42 0.26 -10.09
C GLN A 32 20.73 0.65 -10.80
N GLU A 33 21.88 0.31 -10.25
CA GLU A 33 23.20 0.55 -10.89
C GLU A 33 23.32 -0.18 -12.24
N LYS A 34 22.68 -1.35 -12.39
CA LYS A 34 22.57 -2.08 -13.68
C LYS A 34 21.50 -1.48 -14.61
N GLY A 35 20.80 -0.43 -14.21
CA GLY A 35 19.83 0.29 -15.03
C GLY A 35 18.37 -0.19 -14.89
N TYR A 36 18.06 -1.09 -13.95
CA TYR A 36 16.66 -1.45 -13.67
C TYR A 36 15.95 -0.32 -12.94
N LYS A 37 14.76 0.03 -13.40
CA LYS A 37 13.87 0.98 -12.72
C LYS A 37 13.16 0.29 -11.55
N LEU A 38 13.18 0.90 -10.36
CA LEU A 38 12.41 0.39 -9.23
C LEU A 38 11.08 1.13 -9.08
N VAL A 39 10.04 0.36 -8.78
CA VAL A 39 8.69 0.82 -8.46
C VAL A 39 8.27 0.22 -7.12
N LEU A 40 7.94 1.06 -6.14
CA LEU A 40 7.29 0.62 -4.91
C LEU A 40 5.78 0.72 -5.09
N ALA A 41 5.03 -0.37 -4.85
CA ALA A 41 3.59 -0.44 -5.06
C ALA A 41 2.90 -0.94 -3.78
N SER A 42 2.19 -0.06 -3.06
CA SER A 42 1.66 -0.35 -1.72
C SER A 42 0.27 0.25 -1.48
N GLY A 43 -0.47 -0.33 -0.52
CA GLY A 43 -1.66 0.29 0.07
C GLY A 43 -1.36 1.48 0.98
N ARG A 44 -0.10 1.68 1.37
CA ARG A 44 0.32 2.78 2.23
C ARG A 44 0.12 4.14 1.56
N PRO A 45 -0.08 5.22 2.37
CA PRO A 45 -0.01 6.59 1.87
C PRO A 45 1.39 6.90 1.31
N THR A 46 1.48 7.88 0.41
CA THR A 46 2.75 8.23 -0.25
C THR A 46 3.85 8.61 0.75
N ILE A 47 3.48 9.27 1.85
CA ILE A 47 4.41 9.62 2.93
C ILE A 47 4.98 8.37 3.60
N GLY A 48 4.17 7.32 3.77
CA GLY A 48 4.59 6.04 4.36
C GLY A 48 5.64 5.28 3.56
N LEU A 49 5.87 5.67 2.31
CA LEU A 49 6.91 5.11 1.44
C LEU A 49 8.25 5.86 1.54
N GLN A 50 8.29 7.06 2.14
CA GLN A 50 9.48 7.93 2.09
C GLN A 50 10.70 7.33 2.81
N LYS A 51 10.50 6.52 3.86
CA LYS A 51 11.58 5.76 4.50
C LYS A 51 12.29 4.87 3.47
N PHE A 52 11.53 4.11 2.70
CA PHE A 52 12.06 3.17 1.70
C PHE A 52 12.64 3.89 0.48
N VAL A 53 12.08 5.05 0.13
CA VAL A 53 12.66 5.94 -0.91
C VAL A 53 14.09 6.29 -0.55
N LYS A 54 14.34 6.68 0.70
CA LYS A 54 15.69 7.03 1.17
C LYS A 54 16.61 5.81 1.28
N GLU A 55 16.11 4.71 1.85
CA GLU A 55 16.91 3.49 2.02
C GLU A 55 17.37 2.87 0.69
N LEU A 56 16.56 3.02 -0.36
CA LEU A 56 16.85 2.47 -1.70
C LEU A 56 17.34 3.52 -2.70
N HIS A 57 17.59 4.77 -2.28
CA HIS A 57 18.03 5.86 -3.15
C HIS A 57 17.11 6.11 -4.35
N LEU A 58 15.80 5.92 -4.19
CA LEU A 58 14.83 6.09 -5.27
C LEU A 58 14.67 7.55 -5.70
N ASP A 59 14.90 8.48 -4.78
CA ASP A 59 14.91 9.92 -5.06
C ASP A 59 16.16 10.40 -5.81
N GLU A 60 17.17 9.55 -5.97
CA GLU A 60 18.36 9.81 -6.78
C GLU A 60 18.27 9.11 -8.15
N ASN A 61 17.48 8.03 -8.24
CA ASN A 61 17.39 7.14 -9.39
C ASN A 61 16.04 7.19 -10.13
N ASN A 62 15.28 8.29 -9.99
CA ASN A 62 13.95 8.43 -10.61
C ASN A 62 13.00 7.26 -10.30
N GLY A 63 13.05 6.72 -9.09
CA GLY A 63 12.15 5.66 -8.66
C GLY A 63 10.68 6.09 -8.73
N ILE A 64 9.79 5.12 -8.79
CA ILE A 64 8.34 5.34 -8.92
C ILE A 64 7.65 4.84 -7.66
N LEU A 65 6.63 5.56 -7.23
CA LEU A 65 5.76 5.20 -6.11
C LEU A 65 4.33 5.01 -6.61
N ILE A 66 3.76 3.86 -6.33
CA ILE A 66 2.33 3.56 -6.46
C ILE A 66 1.82 3.44 -5.04
N SER A 67 1.05 4.40 -4.58
CA SER A 67 0.51 4.49 -3.23
C SER A 67 -1.01 4.36 -3.20
N TYR A 68 -1.58 4.11 -2.01
CA TYR A 68 -3.01 3.90 -1.81
C TYR A 68 -3.58 2.83 -2.75
N ASN A 69 -2.87 1.67 -2.90
CA ASN A 69 -3.24 0.56 -3.80
C ASN A 69 -3.40 0.97 -5.27
N GLY A 70 -2.79 2.06 -5.72
CA GLY A 70 -2.90 2.55 -7.10
C GLY A 70 -3.74 3.82 -7.25
N ALA A 71 -4.19 4.45 -6.15
CA ALA A 71 -4.87 5.74 -6.25
C ALA A 71 -3.93 6.87 -6.71
N VAL A 72 -2.63 6.72 -6.45
CA VAL A 72 -1.62 7.71 -6.86
C VAL A 72 -0.39 7.02 -7.42
N VAL A 73 0.11 7.55 -8.54
CA VAL A 73 1.43 7.20 -9.08
C VAL A 73 2.27 8.47 -9.17
N SER A 74 3.45 8.46 -8.56
CA SER A 74 4.33 9.63 -8.53
C SER A 74 5.80 9.26 -8.68
N ASN A 75 6.61 10.23 -9.09
CA ASN A 75 8.05 10.12 -9.13
C ASN A 75 8.65 10.39 -7.74
N ALA A 76 9.54 9.52 -7.28
CA ALA A 76 10.18 9.66 -5.97
C ALA A 76 11.13 10.86 -5.90
N GLN A 77 11.77 11.24 -7.01
CA GLN A 77 12.72 12.35 -7.10
C GLN A 77 12.02 13.70 -7.33
N THR A 78 11.27 13.82 -8.43
CA THR A 78 10.67 15.08 -8.84
C THR A 78 9.38 15.41 -8.12
N LYS A 79 8.75 14.43 -7.46
CA LYS A 79 7.42 14.49 -6.82
C LYS A 79 6.28 14.71 -7.82
N GLU A 80 6.55 14.64 -9.12
CA GLU A 80 5.55 14.71 -10.17
C GLU A 80 4.53 13.57 -10.01
N VAL A 81 3.25 13.91 -10.08
CA VAL A 81 2.14 12.95 -10.07
C VAL A 81 1.80 12.59 -11.51
N TYR A 82 2.01 11.35 -11.89
CA TYR A 82 1.71 10.83 -13.23
C TYR A 82 0.25 10.40 -13.38
N PHE A 83 -0.33 9.93 -12.28
CA PHE A 83 -1.71 9.46 -12.24
C PHE A 83 -2.29 9.66 -10.83
N SER A 84 -3.57 10.06 -10.78
CA SER A 84 -4.35 10.03 -9.55
C SER A 84 -5.80 9.64 -9.85
N ASN A 85 -6.40 8.86 -8.94
CA ASN A 85 -7.81 8.49 -8.96
C ASN A 85 -8.36 8.69 -7.54
N LEU A 86 -9.03 9.82 -7.33
CA LEU A 86 -9.48 10.26 -6.03
C LEU A 86 -10.95 9.93 -5.81
N LEU A 87 -11.31 9.63 -4.57
CA LEU A 87 -12.69 9.54 -4.13
C LEU A 87 -13.30 10.95 -4.08
N ASN A 88 -14.41 11.12 -4.78
CA ASN A 88 -15.11 12.39 -4.83
C ASN A 88 -15.49 12.89 -3.43
N LYS A 89 -15.30 14.19 -3.16
CA LYS A 89 -15.52 14.79 -1.83
C LYS A 89 -16.93 14.62 -1.30
N ASP A 90 -17.96 14.81 -2.15
CA ASP A 90 -19.33 14.70 -1.71
C ASP A 90 -19.63 13.26 -1.29
N ARG A 91 -19.07 12.30 -2.02
CA ARG A 91 -19.16 10.87 -1.68
C ARG A 91 -18.39 10.51 -0.42
N ALA A 92 -17.22 11.11 -0.21
CA ALA A 92 -16.44 10.97 1.03
C ALA A 92 -17.20 11.54 2.24
N ILE A 93 -17.85 12.69 2.08
CA ILE A 93 -18.71 13.28 3.12
C ILE A 93 -19.87 12.35 3.45
N ASP A 94 -20.53 11.76 2.45
CA ASP A 94 -21.63 10.81 2.67
C ASP A 94 -21.16 9.56 3.42
N LEU A 95 -19.96 9.03 3.05
CA LEU A 95 -19.33 7.93 3.76
C LEU A 95 -19.05 8.25 5.23
N VAL A 96 -18.42 9.39 5.50
CA VAL A 96 -18.17 9.84 6.89
C VAL A 96 -19.46 9.91 7.70
N LYS A 97 -20.52 10.53 7.15
CA LYS A 97 -21.83 10.60 7.80
C LYS A 97 -22.45 9.22 8.03
N HIS A 98 -22.28 8.32 7.08
CA HIS A 98 -22.78 6.95 7.17
C HIS A 98 -22.05 6.16 8.25
N LEU A 99 -20.73 6.17 8.24
CA LEU A 99 -19.88 5.45 9.19
C LEU A 99 -20.12 5.91 10.64
N LYS A 100 -20.38 7.19 10.87
CA LYS A 100 -20.71 7.74 12.19
C LYS A 100 -22.02 7.21 12.78
N LYS A 101 -22.89 6.58 11.99
CA LYS A 101 -24.10 5.93 12.50
C LYS A 101 -23.81 4.60 13.21
N PHE A 102 -22.64 4.04 13.03
CA PHE A 102 -22.23 2.75 13.62
C PHE A 102 -21.46 2.99 14.92
N PRO A 103 -22.03 2.60 16.09
CA PRO A 103 -21.33 2.75 17.35
C PRO A 103 -20.00 2.01 17.36
N GLY A 104 -18.92 2.71 17.73
CA GLY A 104 -17.57 2.12 17.82
C GLY A 104 -16.80 2.08 16.50
N LEU A 105 -17.34 2.61 15.41
CA LEU A 105 -16.55 2.92 14.21
C LEU A 105 -16.08 4.37 14.25
N VAL A 106 -14.83 4.58 13.90
CA VAL A 106 -14.19 5.91 13.85
C VAL A 106 -13.66 6.14 12.46
N PRO A 107 -14.33 6.99 11.65
CA PRO A 107 -13.80 7.39 10.35
C PRO A 107 -12.63 8.35 10.51
N VAL A 108 -11.63 8.20 9.63
CA VAL A 108 -10.46 9.08 9.53
C VAL A 108 -10.10 9.27 8.05
N LEU A 109 -9.33 10.31 7.77
CA LEU A 109 -8.74 10.55 6.45
C LEU A 109 -7.22 10.49 6.55
N GLU A 110 -6.59 10.19 5.44
CA GLU A 110 -5.14 10.30 5.32
C GLU A 110 -4.82 11.31 4.24
N GLU A 111 -4.08 12.34 4.61
CA GLU A 111 -3.82 13.45 3.71
C GLU A 111 -2.44 14.06 3.95
N GLY A 112 -1.62 14.07 2.90
CA GLY A 112 -0.24 14.54 3.03
C GLY A 112 0.52 13.81 4.14
N GLU A 113 0.90 14.55 5.17
CA GLU A 113 1.63 14.05 6.33
C GLU A 113 0.71 13.77 7.55
N TYR A 114 -0.61 13.80 7.37
CA TYR A 114 -1.55 13.77 8.49
C TYR A 114 -2.57 12.63 8.39
N VAL A 115 -2.82 12.00 9.54
CA VAL A 115 -4.07 11.28 9.82
C VAL A 115 -5.04 12.31 10.41
N ILE A 116 -6.13 12.58 9.70
CA ILE A 116 -7.15 13.55 10.11
C ILE A 116 -8.26 12.83 10.86
N CYS A 117 -8.56 13.26 12.07
CA CYS A 117 -9.57 12.67 12.94
C CYS A 117 -10.38 13.74 13.68
N GLU A 118 -11.51 13.38 14.29
CA GLU A 118 -12.33 14.31 15.10
C GLU A 118 -12.06 14.21 16.60
N ASP A 119 -11.50 13.09 17.07
CA ASP A 119 -11.17 12.87 18.48
C ASP A 119 -9.93 11.98 18.55
N CYS A 120 -8.77 12.60 18.72
CA CYS A 120 -7.50 11.89 18.80
C CYS A 120 -7.30 11.11 20.12
N PHE A 121 -8.18 11.31 21.12
CA PHE A 121 -8.15 10.58 22.39
C PHE A 121 -8.99 9.30 22.35
N ASN A 122 -9.97 9.21 21.44
CA ASN A 122 -10.83 8.03 21.25
C ASN A 122 -10.19 7.07 20.21
N ASP A 123 -8.93 6.69 20.41
CA ASP A 123 -8.15 5.88 19.47
C ASP A 123 -7.96 4.42 19.89
N THR A 124 -8.59 4.00 20.99
CA THR A 124 -8.34 2.70 21.60
C THR A 124 -9.43 1.69 21.26
N ILE A 125 -9.02 0.54 20.72
CA ILE A 125 -9.88 -0.65 20.52
C ILE A 125 -9.32 -1.83 21.29
N LEU A 126 -10.17 -2.83 21.58
CA LEU A 126 -9.71 -4.12 22.07
C LEU A 126 -9.28 -4.99 20.88
N TYR A 127 -7.98 -5.28 20.77
CA TYR A 127 -7.41 -6.11 19.71
C TYR A 127 -6.53 -7.21 20.28
N LYS A 128 -6.84 -8.46 19.95
CA LYS A 128 -6.12 -9.66 20.48
C LYS A 128 -6.00 -9.65 22.00
N GLY A 129 -7.08 -9.22 22.70
CA GLY A 129 -7.16 -9.20 24.16
C GLY A 129 -6.38 -8.07 24.85
N LYS A 130 -5.92 -7.06 24.11
CA LYS A 130 -5.18 -5.91 24.65
C LYS A 130 -5.74 -4.60 24.10
N ASP A 131 -5.56 -3.54 24.87
CA ASP A 131 -5.81 -2.18 24.39
C ASP A 131 -4.82 -1.84 23.26
N PHE A 132 -5.36 -1.44 22.12
CA PHE A 132 -4.59 -1.09 20.93
C PHE A 132 -4.96 0.31 20.45
N LYS A 133 -3.95 1.19 20.37
CA LYS A 133 -4.09 2.58 19.98
C LYS A 133 -3.92 2.75 18.48
N VAL A 134 -5.04 2.84 17.78
CA VAL A 134 -5.09 2.74 16.31
C VAL A 134 -4.46 3.95 15.63
N LEU A 135 -4.82 5.18 16.05
CA LEU A 135 -4.24 6.40 15.44
C LEU A 135 -2.73 6.50 15.67
N GLN A 136 -2.27 6.12 16.88
CA GLN A 136 -0.84 6.10 17.16
C GLN A 136 -0.10 5.05 16.33
N TYR A 137 -0.72 3.88 16.13
CA TYR A 137 -0.18 2.85 15.25
C TYR A 137 -0.05 3.35 13.82
N GLU A 138 -1.13 3.90 13.25
CA GLU A 138 -1.17 4.42 11.88
C GLU A 138 -0.12 5.53 11.66
N ALA A 139 -0.11 6.51 12.57
CA ALA A 139 0.82 7.62 12.52
C ALA A 139 2.30 7.15 12.55
N ARG A 140 2.62 6.18 13.43
CA ARG A 140 3.99 5.65 13.53
C ARG A 140 4.40 4.80 12.34
N MET A 141 3.49 3.94 11.85
CA MET A 141 3.76 3.04 10.72
C MET A 141 4.04 3.79 9.43
N ASN A 142 3.38 4.94 9.23
CA ASN A 142 3.48 5.74 8.02
C ASN A 142 4.25 7.05 8.21
N SER A 143 4.87 7.29 9.40
CA SER A 143 5.56 8.54 9.74
C SER A 143 4.67 9.77 9.57
N MET A 144 3.41 9.65 9.96
CA MET A 144 2.40 10.71 9.90
C MET A 144 2.21 11.39 11.25
N MET A 145 1.67 12.59 11.21
CA MET A 145 1.18 13.31 12.39
C MET A 145 -0.33 13.14 12.52
N ILE A 146 -0.87 13.31 13.72
CA ILE A 146 -2.31 13.30 13.97
C ILE A 146 -2.80 14.75 13.95
N HIS A 147 -3.79 15.04 13.12
CA HIS A 147 -4.45 16.35 13.03
C HIS A 147 -5.93 16.22 13.41
N GLU A 148 -6.27 16.78 14.56
CA GLU A 148 -7.64 16.80 15.04
C GLU A 148 -8.42 17.97 14.45
N VAL A 149 -9.60 17.69 13.90
CA VAL A 149 -10.52 18.66 13.33
C VAL A 149 -11.89 18.57 14.03
N ARG A 150 -12.68 19.64 13.96
CA ARG A 150 -14.02 19.65 14.59
C ARG A 150 -15.03 18.75 13.89
N SER A 151 -14.90 18.60 12.58
CA SER A 151 -15.78 17.80 11.73
C SER A 151 -15.06 17.43 10.45
N LEU A 152 -15.00 16.14 10.15
CA LEU A 152 -14.45 15.63 8.88
C LEU A 152 -15.28 16.08 7.69
N GLU A 153 -16.60 16.18 7.83
CA GLU A 153 -17.48 16.65 6.77
C GLU A 153 -17.23 18.12 6.40
N SER A 154 -16.86 18.95 7.40
CA SER A 154 -16.52 20.35 7.17
C SER A 154 -15.08 20.54 6.70
N TYR A 155 -14.23 19.58 7.00
CA TYR A 155 -12.83 19.55 6.54
C TYR A 155 -12.74 19.19 5.07
N LEU A 156 -13.58 18.27 4.59
CA LEU A 156 -13.60 17.77 3.22
C LEU A 156 -14.14 18.84 2.25
N ASP A 157 -13.30 19.72 1.77
CA ASP A 157 -13.62 20.69 0.71
C ASP A 157 -13.05 20.29 -0.67
N HIS A 158 -12.35 19.13 -0.75
CA HIS A 158 -11.69 18.57 -1.92
C HIS A 158 -11.82 17.04 -1.96
N ASP A 159 -11.50 16.44 -3.12
CA ASP A 159 -11.48 15.00 -3.30
C ASP A 159 -10.33 14.38 -2.49
N THR A 160 -10.54 13.18 -1.92
CA THR A 160 -9.58 12.50 -1.04
C THR A 160 -9.11 11.16 -1.62
N TYR A 161 -8.02 10.61 -1.10
CA TYR A 161 -7.51 9.30 -1.54
C TYR A 161 -8.37 8.14 -1.04
N LYS A 162 -8.80 8.21 0.21
CA LYS A 162 -9.67 7.22 0.84
C LYS A 162 -10.39 7.78 2.08
N VAL A 163 -11.46 7.13 2.46
CA VAL A 163 -12.02 7.21 3.81
C VAL A 163 -11.67 5.89 4.50
N LEU A 164 -10.88 5.97 5.56
CA LEU A 164 -10.53 4.82 6.40
C LEU A 164 -11.43 4.84 7.64
N THR A 165 -11.94 3.68 8.06
CA THR A 165 -12.58 3.54 9.37
C THR A 165 -11.92 2.42 10.15
N TYR A 166 -11.83 2.62 11.46
CA TYR A 166 -11.37 1.56 12.36
C TYR A 166 -12.41 1.26 13.42
N GLY A 167 -12.31 0.06 13.96
CA GLY A 167 -13.19 -0.40 15.02
C GLY A 167 -12.81 -1.79 15.52
N ASN A 168 -13.63 -2.34 16.41
CA ASN A 168 -13.44 -3.72 16.85
C ASN A 168 -13.56 -4.67 15.65
N PRO A 169 -12.60 -5.62 15.46
CA PRO A 169 -12.59 -6.54 14.30
C PRO A 169 -13.88 -7.34 14.14
N ASP A 170 -14.41 -7.91 15.21
CA ASP A 170 -15.65 -8.71 15.16
C ASP A 170 -16.85 -7.86 14.77
N TYR A 171 -16.90 -6.62 15.28
CA TYR A 171 -17.96 -5.66 14.93
C TYR A 171 -17.91 -5.27 13.46
N LEU A 172 -16.73 -4.97 12.93
CA LEU A 172 -16.50 -4.66 11.51
C LEU A 172 -16.97 -5.84 10.63
N ARG A 173 -16.51 -7.04 10.91
CA ARG A 173 -16.88 -8.26 10.15
C ARG A 173 -18.38 -8.53 10.19
N THR A 174 -19.00 -8.41 11.37
CA THR A 174 -20.44 -8.68 11.56
C THR A 174 -21.30 -7.68 10.78
N ASN A 175 -20.87 -6.43 10.71
CA ASN A 175 -21.65 -5.34 10.10
C ASN A 175 -21.16 -4.96 8.68
N GLU A 176 -20.23 -5.69 8.07
CA GLU A 176 -19.61 -5.36 6.79
C GLU A 176 -20.63 -4.97 5.72
N LYS A 177 -21.69 -5.76 5.53
CA LYS A 177 -22.73 -5.49 4.54
C LYS A 177 -23.47 -4.16 4.79
N GLN A 178 -23.77 -3.85 6.05
CA GLN A 178 -24.45 -2.60 6.41
C GLN A 178 -23.51 -1.40 6.31
N ILE A 179 -22.23 -1.59 6.64
CA ILE A 179 -21.18 -0.58 6.50
C ILE A 179 -20.99 -0.18 5.04
N ALA A 180 -21.08 -1.14 4.12
CA ALA A 180 -20.96 -0.91 2.68
C ALA A 180 -22.28 -0.54 1.98
N GLU A 181 -23.42 -0.65 2.65
CA GLU A 181 -24.75 -0.46 2.06
C GLU A 181 -24.93 0.95 1.47
N GLY A 182 -25.33 1.01 0.21
CA GLY A 182 -25.54 2.26 -0.53
C GLY A 182 -24.25 2.89 -1.10
N PHE A 183 -23.12 2.15 -1.07
CA PHE A 183 -21.83 2.57 -1.57
C PHE A 183 -21.26 1.62 -2.66
N ASP A 184 -22.14 1.07 -3.50
CA ASP A 184 -21.75 0.18 -4.63
C ASP A 184 -20.93 0.91 -5.72
N ASP A 185 -20.89 2.24 -5.67
CA ASP A 185 -20.15 3.11 -6.58
C ASP A 185 -18.73 3.46 -6.12
N VAL A 186 -18.31 2.90 -4.99
CA VAL A 186 -16.94 3.00 -4.47
C VAL A 186 -16.38 1.61 -4.18
N ASN A 187 -15.06 1.49 -4.24
CA ASN A 187 -14.38 0.27 -3.83
C ASN A 187 -14.25 0.25 -2.31
N HIS A 188 -14.45 -0.91 -1.68
CA HIS A 188 -14.31 -1.06 -0.23
C HIS A 188 -13.69 -2.41 0.13
N MET A 189 -12.84 -2.42 1.17
CA MET A 189 -12.14 -3.63 1.59
C MET A 189 -11.62 -3.55 3.02
N PHE A 190 -11.32 -4.70 3.59
CA PHE A 190 -10.47 -4.77 4.78
C PHE A 190 -9.00 -4.60 4.39
N SER A 191 -8.32 -3.61 4.94
CA SER A 191 -6.86 -3.45 4.82
C SER A 191 -6.09 -4.00 6.04
N ALA A 192 -6.79 -4.20 7.15
CA ALA A 192 -6.35 -4.98 8.31
C ALA A 192 -7.58 -5.51 9.06
N ASP A 193 -7.40 -6.36 10.08
CA ASP A 193 -8.52 -6.90 10.87
C ASP A 193 -9.41 -5.79 11.47
N PHE A 194 -8.80 -4.67 11.86
CA PHE A 194 -9.44 -3.54 12.52
C PHE A 194 -9.63 -2.32 11.60
N TYR A 195 -9.29 -2.43 10.30
CA TYR A 195 -9.46 -1.39 9.29
C TYR A 195 -10.41 -1.81 8.19
N TYR A 196 -11.33 -0.91 7.85
CA TYR A 196 -12.15 -0.99 6.65
C TYR A 196 -12.04 0.31 5.89
N GLU A 197 -11.69 0.26 4.60
CA GLU A 197 -11.42 1.45 3.80
C GLU A 197 -12.31 1.53 2.57
N PHE A 198 -12.58 2.76 2.15
CA PHE A 198 -13.32 3.10 0.96
C PHE A 198 -12.46 3.98 0.06
N THR A 199 -12.39 3.61 -1.21
CA THR A 199 -11.60 4.31 -2.23
C THR A 199 -12.44 4.53 -3.48
N ALA A 200 -11.95 5.33 -4.43
CA ALA A 200 -12.59 5.39 -5.74
C ALA A 200 -12.63 4.02 -6.41
N MET A 201 -13.57 3.82 -7.33
CA MET A 201 -13.65 2.59 -8.12
C MET A 201 -12.42 2.41 -9.02
N ASN A 202 -12.15 1.15 -9.38
CA ASN A 202 -11.07 0.78 -10.29
C ASN A 202 -9.67 1.21 -9.81
N ILE A 203 -9.47 1.21 -8.50
CA ILE A 203 -8.14 1.34 -7.91
C ILE A 203 -7.49 -0.04 -7.86
N ASP A 204 -6.36 -0.17 -8.58
CA ASP A 204 -5.56 -1.38 -8.69
C ASP A 204 -4.12 -0.97 -9.03
N LYS A 205 -3.13 -1.63 -8.43
CA LYS A 205 -1.70 -1.35 -8.64
C LYS A 205 -1.30 -1.46 -10.10
N LEU A 206 -1.79 -2.49 -10.81
CA LEU A 206 -1.51 -2.72 -12.22
C LEU A 206 -2.15 -1.65 -13.11
N GLU A 207 -3.44 -1.36 -12.90
CA GLU A 207 -4.14 -0.38 -13.73
C GLU A 207 -3.50 1.02 -13.59
N ALA A 208 -3.09 1.41 -12.39
CA ALA A 208 -2.36 2.64 -12.15
C ALA A 208 -0.98 2.64 -12.86
N PHE A 209 -0.26 1.52 -12.79
CA PHE A 209 1.02 1.35 -13.49
C PHE A 209 0.86 1.49 -15.01
N LYS A 210 -0.11 0.78 -15.61
CA LYS A 210 -0.38 0.82 -17.05
C LYS A 210 -0.86 2.19 -17.56
N LYS A 211 -1.60 2.93 -16.75
CA LYS A 211 -2.02 4.30 -17.09
C LYS A 211 -0.88 5.30 -17.05
N SER A 212 0.17 4.99 -16.28
CA SER A 212 1.32 5.88 -16.09
C SER A 212 2.49 5.56 -17.02
N PHE A 213 2.61 4.30 -17.48
CA PHE A 213 3.80 3.83 -18.20
C PHE A 213 3.43 2.82 -19.30
N ASP A 214 4.20 2.83 -20.39
CA ASP A 214 4.04 1.92 -21.54
C ASP A 214 5.08 0.78 -21.51
N TYR A 215 5.23 0.12 -20.34
CA TYR A 215 6.04 -1.09 -20.25
C TYR A 215 5.24 -2.30 -20.71
N LYS A 216 5.86 -3.11 -21.56
CA LYS A 216 5.28 -4.39 -21.98
C LYS A 216 5.46 -5.43 -20.88
N PRO A 217 4.59 -6.46 -20.80
CA PRO A 217 4.71 -7.51 -19.79
C PRO A 217 6.12 -8.08 -19.66
N GLU A 218 6.77 -8.42 -20.78
CA GLU A 218 8.11 -9.00 -20.84
C GLU A 218 9.25 -8.07 -20.36
N GLU A 219 8.92 -6.81 -20.05
CA GLU A 219 9.84 -5.82 -19.50
C GLU A 219 9.66 -5.65 -17.98
N VAL A 220 8.64 -6.28 -17.40
CA VAL A 220 8.25 -6.13 -16.00
C VAL A 220 8.59 -7.38 -15.20
N MET A 221 9.28 -7.20 -14.08
CA MET A 221 9.42 -8.17 -13.00
C MET A 221 8.63 -7.65 -11.80
N ALA A 222 7.77 -8.46 -11.19
CA ALA A 222 6.94 -8.03 -10.08
C ALA A 222 7.06 -8.98 -8.90
N PHE A 223 7.15 -8.42 -7.69
CA PHE A 223 7.16 -9.15 -6.42
C PHE A 223 5.93 -8.81 -5.60
N GLY A 224 5.30 -9.82 -5.01
CA GLY A 224 4.13 -9.65 -4.15
C GLY A 224 3.85 -10.88 -3.29
N ASP A 225 2.93 -10.75 -2.35
CA ASP A 225 2.53 -11.85 -1.46
C ASP A 225 1.01 -11.96 -1.24
N ALA A 226 0.24 -10.91 -1.51
CA ALA A 226 -1.18 -10.83 -1.17
C ALA A 226 -2.10 -10.59 -2.38
N GLY A 227 -3.41 -10.67 -2.15
CA GLY A 227 -4.41 -10.57 -3.23
C GLY A 227 -4.38 -9.26 -4.02
N ASN A 228 -3.97 -8.15 -3.40
CA ASN A 228 -3.81 -6.85 -4.07
C ASN A 228 -2.60 -6.78 -5.02
N ASP A 229 -1.74 -7.82 -5.04
CA ASP A 229 -0.60 -7.96 -5.95
C ASP A 229 -0.92 -8.85 -7.15
N LEU A 230 -2.02 -9.60 -7.07
CA LEU A 230 -2.34 -10.68 -8.01
C LEU A 230 -2.42 -10.21 -9.46
N SER A 231 -2.99 -9.03 -9.69
CA SER A 231 -3.09 -8.44 -11.02
C SER A 231 -1.70 -8.13 -11.60
N MET A 232 -0.81 -7.54 -10.78
CA MET A 232 0.56 -7.20 -11.15
C MET A 232 1.41 -8.45 -11.39
N ILE A 233 1.31 -9.47 -10.52
CA ILE A 233 2.01 -10.76 -10.66
C ILE A 233 1.61 -11.45 -11.97
N LYS A 234 0.31 -11.50 -12.30
CA LYS A 234 -0.19 -12.10 -13.55
C LYS A 234 0.21 -11.32 -14.81
N TYR A 235 0.35 -10.01 -14.70
CA TYR A 235 0.72 -9.17 -15.84
C TYR A 235 2.21 -9.25 -16.17
N ALA A 236 3.07 -9.28 -15.16
CA ALA A 236 4.51 -9.25 -15.33
C ALA A 236 5.00 -10.42 -16.20
N GLY A 237 5.99 -10.18 -17.06
CA GLY A 237 6.68 -11.25 -17.78
C GLY A 237 7.50 -12.15 -16.86
N LEU A 238 7.68 -11.73 -15.60
CA LEU A 238 8.26 -12.52 -14.52
C LEU A 238 7.59 -12.12 -13.20
N GLY A 239 6.50 -12.78 -12.88
CA GLY A 239 5.74 -12.62 -11.65
C GLY A 239 6.31 -13.51 -10.54
N ILE A 240 6.73 -12.92 -9.42
CA ILE A 240 7.37 -13.63 -8.31
C ILE A 240 6.51 -13.49 -7.06
N CYS A 241 6.12 -14.62 -6.49
CA CYS A 241 5.48 -14.66 -5.19
C CYS A 241 6.51 -14.95 -4.09
N MET A 242 6.39 -14.21 -2.97
CA MET A 242 7.17 -14.49 -1.77
C MET A 242 6.77 -15.83 -1.14
N GLY A 243 7.70 -16.50 -0.44
CA GLY A 243 7.47 -17.78 0.23
C GLY A 243 6.37 -17.74 1.29
N ASN A 244 6.20 -16.58 1.95
CA ASN A 244 5.09 -16.30 2.89
C ASN A 244 3.77 -15.93 2.20
N GLY A 245 3.73 -15.82 0.86
CA GLY A 245 2.57 -15.34 0.12
C GLY A 245 1.37 -16.28 0.17
N GLN A 246 0.20 -15.73 -0.16
CA GLN A 246 -1.07 -16.45 -0.20
C GLN A 246 -1.07 -17.50 -1.32
N ASP A 247 -1.77 -18.61 -1.10
CA ASP A 247 -1.82 -19.73 -2.06
C ASP A 247 -2.31 -19.33 -3.45
N GLU A 248 -3.23 -18.37 -3.54
CA GLU A 248 -3.73 -17.85 -4.81
C GLU A 248 -2.64 -17.10 -5.59
N VAL A 249 -1.82 -16.30 -4.91
CA VAL A 249 -0.71 -15.56 -5.51
C VAL A 249 0.41 -16.53 -5.91
N LYS A 250 0.72 -17.51 -5.07
CA LYS A 250 1.69 -18.58 -5.40
C LYS A 250 1.30 -19.37 -6.65
N LYS A 251 0.01 -19.65 -6.82
CA LYS A 251 -0.50 -20.38 -8.03
C LYS A 251 -0.43 -19.53 -9.31
N ALA A 252 -0.44 -18.21 -9.17
CA ALA A 252 -0.43 -17.29 -10.31
C ALA A 252 0.98 -16.85 -10.73
N ALA A 253 1.97 -17.01 -9.85
CA ALA A 253 3.33 -16.57 -10.07
C ALA A 253 4.12 -17.53 -10.96
N ASP A 254 5.06 -17.01 -11.74
CA ASP A 254 6.03 -17.78 -12.52
C ASP A 254 7.10 -18.43 -11.63
N TYR A 255 7.43 -17.78 -10.52
CA TYR A 255 8.44 -18.23 -9.58
C TYR A 255 8.03 -17.94 -8.14
N ILE A 256 8.31 -18.87 -7.23
CA ILE A 256 8.15 -18.70 -5.79
C ILE A 256 9.55 -18.61 -5.19
N THR A 257 9.87 -17.46 -4.60
CA THR A 257 11.14 -17.25 -3.92
C THR A 257 11.02 -17.58 -2.41
N ASP A 258 12.10 -17.39 -1.65
CA ASP A 258 12.07 -17.48 -0.20
C ASP A 258 11.14 -16.38 0.40
N ASP A 259 10.83 -16.52 1.68
CA ASP A 259 9.97 -15.53 2.34
C ASP A 259 10.70 -14.19 2.62
N ASN A 260 9.94 -13.22 3.09
CA ASN A 260 10.42 -11.88 3.36
C ASN A 260 11.38 -11.78 4.57
N ASP A 261 11.44 -12.78 5.44
CA ASP A 261 12.40 -12.87 6.55
C ASP A 261 13.72 -13.57 6.14
N HIS A 262 13.74 -14.18 4.95
CA HIS A 262 14.88 -14.95 4.45
C HIS A 262 15.43 -14.43 3.10
N ASP A 263 15.37 -13.11 2.88
CA ASP A 263 15.96 -12.45 1.73
C ASP A 263 15.45 -12.92 0.35
N GLY A 264 14.18 -13.30 0.26
CA GLY A 264 13.60 -13.84 -0.97
C GLY A 264 13.81 -12.96 -2.20
N ILE A 265 13.67 -11.63 -2.08
CA ILE A 265 13.91 -10.69 -3.18
C ILE A 265 15.37 -10.74 -3.63
N ALA A 266 16.33 -10.66 -2.70
CA ALA A 266 17.76 -10.67 -3.03
C ALA A 266 18.16 -11.95 -3.77
N LYS A 267 17.67 -13.11 -3.27
CA LYS A 267 17.92 -14.42 -3.91
C LYS A 267 17.33 -14.50 -5.31
N ALA A 268 16.11 -14.04 -5.51
CA ALA A 268 15.48 -14.02 -6.82
C ALA A 268 16.21 -13.09 -7.78
N LEU A 269 16.60 -11.90 -7.36
CA LEU A 269 17.36 -10.95 -8.20
C LEU A 269 18.74 -11.52 -8.57
N SER A 270 19.44 -12.15 -7.63
CA SER A 270 20.73 -12.79 -7.91
C SER A 270 20.59 -13.91 -8.92
N MET A 271 19.60 -14.79 -8.76
CA MET A 271 19.41 -15.96 -9.60
C MET A 271 18.87 -15.61 -11.00
N LEU A 272 17.92 -14.66 -11.09
CA LEU A 272 17.15 -14.41 -12.31
C LEU A 272 17.68 -13.21 -13.13
N LEU A 273 18.41 -12.28 -12.52
CA LEU A 273 18.97 -11.08 -13.14
C LEU A 273 20.50 -10.98 -12.97
N ASP A 274 21.16 -12.03 -12.49
CA ASP A 274 22.62 -12.07 -12.25
C ASP A 274 23.11 -10.87 -11.40
N ILE A 275 22.34 -10.49 -10.36
CA ILE A 275 22.77 -9.47 -9.40
C ILE A 275 23.77 -10.09 -8.43
N GLU A 276 25.03 -9.68 -8.54
CA GLU A 276 26.08 -10.16 -7.62
C GLU A 276 25.86 -9.60 -6.22
N LEU A 277 25.81 -10.49 -5.23
CA LEU A 277 25.67 -10.15 -3.81
C LEU A 277 27.03 -10.36 -3.12
N GLU A 278 27.43 -9.40 -2.34
CA GLU A 278 28.59 -9.54 -1.46
C GLU A 278 28.09 -10.16 -0.14
N GLY A 279 28.70 -11.28 0.24
CA GLY A 279 28.38 -12.02 1.46
C GLY A 279 28.90 -11.35 2.73
#